data_80a817de14768515b966de494821aed4
#
_entry.id   80a817de14768515b966de494821aed4
#
_cell.length_a   1.000
_cell.length_b   1.000
_cell.length_c   1.000
_cell.angle_alpha   90.00
_cell.angle_beta   90.00
_cell.angle_gamma   90.00
#
_symmetry.space_group_name_H-M   'P 1'
#
loop_
_entity.id
_entity.type
_entity.pdbx_description
1 polymer ?
#
loop_
_entity_poly.entity_id
_entity_poly.type
_entity_poly.pdbx_seq_one_letter_code
_entity_poly.pdbx_strand_id
1 'polypeptide(L)'
;MLTTHGRFDYSAITKRPGFSWPEGKRLAVYVALNLEAYAFGEGLIEEIATPGPGPAPDVMNWSWLEYGNRVGGWRLAAMFEELKLPCTLLVNAEVYRHCPQLPQAFQAAGAEIAAHGRTNSERQGNLPEAAEAALIADATASIARASGQAPQGWLGPWISESSVTPDLLQEAGYRYVLDW
;
A
#
# COMPACT_ATOMS: atom_id res chain seq x y z
N MET A 1 14.71 -30.81 -3.85
CA MET A 1 14.79 -29.49 -4.49
C MET A 1 13.92 -28.55 -3.67
N LEU A 2 14.34 -27.33 -3.39
CA LEU A 2 13.50 -26.36 -2.67
C LEU A 2 12.35 -25.89 -3.58
N THR A 3 11.16 -25.75 -3.00
CA THR A 3 10.03 -25.12 -3.68
C THR A 3 10.33 -23.63 -3.88
N THR A 4 10.06 -23.11 -5.07
CA THR A 4 10.22 -21.71 -5.41
C THR A 4 8.89 -21.12 -5.84
N HIS A 5 8.83 -19.79 -5.96
CA HIS A 5 7.62 -19.09 -6.44
C HIS A 5 7.32 -19.34 -7.93
N GLY A 6 8.28 -19.84 -8.73
CA GLY A 6 8.10 -20.21 -10.14
C GLY A 6 7.89 -19.06 -11.14
N ARG A 7 7.96 -17.79 -10.71
CA ARG A 7 7.65 -16.61 -11.56
C ARG A 7 8.86 -16.09 -12.32
N PHE A 8 10.06 -16.22 -11.74
CA PHE A 8 11.32 -15.85 -12.40
C PHE A 8 12.47 -16.69 -11.87
N ASP A 9 13.50 -16.88 -12.71
CA ASP A 9 14.69 -17.65 -12.38
C ASP A 9 15.67 -16.85 -11.53
N TYR A 10 16.51 -17.57 -10.77
CA TYR A 10 17.64 -16.93 -10.09
C TYR A 10 18.59 -16.29 -11.09
N SER A 11 18.92 -15.02 -10.86
CA SER A 11 19.84 -14.24 -11.67
C SER A 11 20.88 -13.55 -10.79
N ALA A 12 22.12 -14.05 -10.82
CA ALA A 12 23.21 -13.43 -10.06
C ALA A 12 23.55 -12.05 -10.62
N ILE A 13 23.73 -11.05 -9.73
CA ILE A 13 24.06 -9.67 -10.12
C ILE A 13 25.32 -9.61 -10.99
N THR A 14 26.29 -10.52 -10.76
CA THR A 14 27.54 -10.59 -11.52
C THR A 14 27.37 -11.08 -12.96
N LYS A 15 26.20 -11.59 -13.30
CA LYS A 15 25.85 -12.10 -14.64
C LYS A 15 24.81 -11.22 -15.35
N ARG A 16 24.29 -10.21 -14.68
CA ARG A 16 23.31 -9.29 -15.28
C ARG A 16 24.00 -8.30 -16.20
N PRO A 17 23.41 -7.98 -17.37
CA PRO A 17 23.92 -6.91 -18.21
C PRO A 17 23.81 -5.57 -17.49
N GLY A 18 24.78 -4.70 -17.74
CA GLY A 18 24.67 -3.30 -17.29
C GLY A 18 23.50 -2.59 -17.98
N PHE A 19 22.78 -1.75 -17.25
CA PHE A 19 21.73 -0.91 -17.80
C PHE A 19 21.86 0.53 -17.27
N SER A 20 21.25 1.46 -17.97
CA SER A 20 21.08 2.84 -17.51
C SER A 20 19.60 3.15 -17.41
N TRP A 21 19.24 3.94 -16.42
CA TRP A 21 17.92 4.54 -16.33
C TRP A 21 17.67 5.50 -17.51
N PRO A 22 16.42 5.84 -17.83
CA PRO A 22 16.11 6.84 -18.85
C PRO A 22 16.98 8.10 -18.72
N GLU A 23 17.31 8.73 -19.84
CA GLU A 23 18.20 9.91 -19.91
C GLU A 23 19.63 9.69 -19.37
N GLY A 24 20.09 8.43 -19.34
CA GLY A 24 21.42 8.11 -18.83
C GLY A 24 21.57 8.23 -17.32
N LYS A 25 20.48 8.32 -16.57
CA LYS A 25 20.49 8.38 -15.11
C LYS A 25 21.07 7.09 -14.52
N ARG A 26 21.73 7.23 -13.37
CA ARG A 26 22.37 6.11 -12.65
C ARG A 26 21.56 5.61 -11.46
N LEU A 27 20.59 6.40 -11.02
CA LEU A 27 19.76 6.11 -9.85
C LEU A 27 18.33 6.55 -10.14
N ALA A 28 17.37 5.72 -9.79
CA ALA A 28 15.97 6.08 -9.64
C ALA A 28 15.62 6.13 -8.15
N VAL A 29 14.95 7.19 -7.74
CA VAL A 29 14.46 7.36 -6.36
C VAL A 29 12.97 7.62 -6.42
N TYR A 30 12.21 6.91 -5.62
CA TYR A 30 10.81 7.21 -5.40
C TYR A 30 10.53 7.32 -3.89
N VAL A 31 9.53 8.10 -3.53
CA VAL A 31 9.05 8.22 -2.15
C VAL A 31 7.62 7.71 -2.13
N ALA A 32 7.38 6.68 -1.35
CA ALA A 32 6.04 6.15 -1.13
C ALA A 32 5.65 6.38 0.34
N LEU A 33 4.42 6.82 0.56
CA LEU A 33 3.85 7.04 1.88
C LEU A 33 2.59 6.20 2.04
N ASN A 34 2.56 5.36 3.06
CA ASN A 34 1.38 4.58 3.40
C ASN A 34 0.39 5.46 4.19
N LEU A 35 -0.85 5.51 3.75
CA LEU A 35 -1.99 5.95 4.54
C LEU A 35 -2.86 4.74 4.88
N GLU A 36 -2.86 4.36 6.13
CA GLU A 36 -3.44 3.13 6.61
C GLU A 36 -4.63 3.38 7.53
N ALA A 37 -5.65 2.53 7.40
CA ALA A 37 -6.80 2.49 8.28
C ALA A 37 -6.84 1.13 8.99
N TYR A 38 -7.10 1.17 10.29
CA TYR A 38 -7.26 0.00 11.14
C TYR A 38 -8.66 0.00 11.76
N ALA A 39 -9.33 -1.15 11.74
CA ALA A 39 -10.61 -1.33 12.41
C ALA A 39 -10.41 -1.28 13.94
N PHE A 40 -11.31 -0.59 14.63
CA PHE A 40 -11.25 -0.51 16.10
C PHE A 40 -11.75 -1.79 16.74
N GLY A 41 -10.85 -2.54 17.37
CA GLY A 41 -11.17 -3.76 18.11
C GLY A 41 -11.43 -5.00 17.24
N GLU A 42 -11.19 -4.93 15.94
CA GLU A 42 -11.42 -6.04 15.01
C GLU A 42 -10.20 -6.26 14.11
N GLY A 43 -9.93 -7.53 13.77
CA GLY A 43 -8.87 -7.89 12.84
C GLY A 43 -7.46 -7.66 13.39
N LEU A 44 -6.53 -7.41 12.48
CA LEU A 44 -5.12 -7.18 12.81
C LEU A 44 -4.90 -5.73 13.21
N ILE A 45 -3.91 -5.52 14.08
CA ILE A 45 -3.43 -4.20 14.47
C ILE A 45 -1.91 -4.23 14.59
N GLU A 46 -1.24 -3.14 14.21
CA GLU A 46 0.20 -2.97 14.41
C GLU A 46 0.51 -2.69 15.89
N GLU A 47 1.44 -3.45 16.45
CA GLU A 47 1.86 -3.32 17.85
C GLU A 47 3.02 -2.33 17.96
N ILE A 48 2.73 -1.04 18.09
CA ILE A 48 3.73 0.03 18.15
C ILE A 48 4.19 0.30 19.58
N ALA A 49 3.26 0.34 20.52
CA ALA A 49 3.50 0.82 21.88
C ALA A 49 3.81 -0.27 22.90
N THR A 50 3.35 -1.50 22.68
CA THR A 50 3.52 -2.62 23.63
C THR A 50 3.92 -3.88 22.90
N PRO A 51 4.90 -4.64 23.41
CA PRO A 51 5.21 -5.96 22.87
C PRO A 51 4.09 -6.94 23.22
N GLY A 52 3.54 -7.60 22.21
CA GLY A 52 2.50 -8.60 22.32
C GLY A 52 1.08 -8.04 22.31
N PRO A 53 0.09 -8.90 21.97
CA PRO A 53 -1.29 -8.47 21.81
C PRO A 53 -1.85 -7.93 23.13
N GLY A 54 -2.32 -6.70 23.09
CA GLY A 54 -3.07 -6.07 24.17
C GLY A 54 -4.46 -6.66 24.32
N PRO A 55 -5.23 -6.26 25.34
CA PRO A 55 -6.63 -6.61 25.45
C PRO A 55 -7.42 -5.99 24.28
N ALA A 56 -8.40 -6.70 23.73
CA ALA A 56 -9.29 -6.16 22.71
C ALA A 56 -10.40 -5.32 23.34
N PRO A 57 -10.68 -4.09 22.85
CA PRO A 57 -9.93 -3.37 21.81
C PRO A 57 -8.61 -2.82 22.33
N ASP A 58 -7.54 -2.89 21.51
CA ASP A 58 -6.25 -2.28 21.83
C ASP A 58 -6.29 -0.77 21.54
N VAL A 59 -6.78 -0.04 22.52
CA VAL A 59 -7.01 1.41 22.42
C VAL A 59 -5.69 2.17 22.23
N MET A 60 -4.60 1.72 22.86
CA MET A 60 -3.31 2.41 22.82
C MET A 60 -2.71 2.34 21.42
N ASN A 61 -2.54 1.14 20.86
CA ASN A 61 -1.97 0.98 19.53
C ASN A 61 -2.86 1.60 18.48
N TRP A 62 -4.18 1.41 18.56
CA TRP A 62 -5.11 2.05 17.64
C TRP A 62 -5.00 3.58 17.66
N SER A 63 -4.94 4.19 18.83
CA SER A 63 -4.81 5.66 18.96
C SER A 63 -3.49 6.19 18.39
N TRP A 64 -2.41 5.44 18.52
CA TRP A 64 -1.10 5.79 17.95
C TRP A 64 -1.12 5.73 16.42
N LEU A 65 -1.75 4.70 15.85
CA LEU A 65 -1.93 4.59 14.40
C LEU A 65 -2.81 5.74 13.87
N GLU A 66 -3.90 6.07 14.59
CA GLU A 66 -4.77 7.19 14.24
C GLU A 66 -4.06 8.56 14.26
N TYR A 67 -3.01 8.73 15.07
CA TYR A 67 -2.19 9.94 15.01
C TYR A 67 -1.63 10.17 13.60
N GLY A 68 -1.29 9.11 12.87
CA GLY A 68 -0.85 9.17 11.47
C GLY A 68 -1.87 9.89 10.59
N ASN A 69 -3.12 9.47 10.63
CA ASN A 69 -4.20 10.04 9.82
C ASN A 69 -4.64 11.43 10.30
N ARG A 70 -4.56 11.69 11.61
CA ARG A 70 -5.05 12.95 12.21
C ARG A 70 -4.03 14.07 12.22
N VAL A 71 -2.74 13.76 12.32
CA VAL A 71 -1.67 14.76 12.51
C VAL A 71 -0.47 14.48 11.60
N GLY A 72 0.10 13.26 11.65
CA GLY A 72 1.35 12.92 10.97
C GLY A 72 1.26 13.10 9.46
N GLY A 73 0.20 12.58 8.84
CA GLY A 73 -0.03 12.69 7.41
C GLY A 73 -0.13 14.13 6.92
N TRP A 74 -0.76 15.01 7.70
CA TRP A 74 -0.87 16.44 7.37
C TRP A 74 0.48 17.17 7.44
N ARG A 75 1.32 16.82 8.42
CA ARG A 75 2.69 17.35 8.50
C ARG A 75 3.54 16.89 7.33
N LEU A 76 3.39 15.64 6.91
CA LEU A 76 4.08 15.10 5.74
C LEU A 76 3.58 15.75 4.44
N ALA A 77 2.26 15.98 4.28
CA ALA A 77 1.71 16.67 3.13
C ALA A 77 2.33 18.07 2.98
N ALA A 78 2.36 18.85 4.06
CA ALA A 78 2.99 20.18 4.06
C ALA A 78 4.50 20.11 3.73
N MET A 79 5.22 19.15 4.28
CA MET A 79 6.65 18.96 4.00
C MET A 79 6.90 18.59 2.53
N PHE A 80 6.11 17.68 1.95
CA PHE A 80 6.28 17.30 0.54
C PHE A 80 5.97 18.45 -0.41
N GLU A 81 4.97 19.27 -0.09
CA GLU A 81 4.66 20.50 -0.83
C GLU A 81 5.82 21.51 -0.76
N GLU A 82 6.33 21.80 0.44
CA GLU A 82 7.45 22.71 0.65
C GLU A 82 8.71 22.27 -0.09
N LEU A 83 9.04 20.98 0.00
CA LEU A 83 10.23 20.40 -0.63
C LEU A 83 10.04 20.06 -2.12
N LYS A 84 8.82 20.17 -2.64
CA LYS A 84 8.44 19.78 -4.01
C LYS A 84 8.84 18.34 -4.34
N LEU A 85 8.67 17.44 -3.37
CA LEU A 85 9.01 16.04 -3.54
C LEU A 85 7.86 15.29 -4.21
N PRO A 86 8.12 14.55 -5.30
CA PRO A 86 7.13 13.63 -5.84
C PRO A 86 6.83 12.52 -4.82
N CYS A 87 5.58 12.14 -4.74
CA CYS A 87 5.12 11.12 -3.80
C CYS A 87 4.16 10.15 -4.48
N THR A 88 4.30 8.86 -4.19
CA THR A 88 3.26 7.85 -4.43
C THR A 88 2.57 7.59 -3.10
N LEU A 89 1.26 7.79 -3.05
CA LEU A 89 0.46 7.53 -1.87
C LEU A 89 -0.12 6.12 -1.95
N LEU A 90 0.33 5.25 -1.05
CA LEU A 90 -0.18 3.88 -0.88
C LEU A 90 -1.35 3.95 0.10
N VAL A 91 -2.58 3.84 -0.40
CA VAL A 91 -3.75 4.17 0.41
C VAL A 91 -4.70 2.98 0.57
N ASN A 92 -5.08 2.67 1.82
CA ASN A 92 -6.20 1.77 2.06
C ASN A 92 -7.51 2.43 1.60
N ALA A 93 -8.41 1.65 1.00
CA ALA A 93 -9.71 2.16 0.56
C ALA A 93 -10.53 2.79 1.70
N GLU A 94 -10.44 2.25 2.91
CA GLU A 94 -11.14 2.76 4.10
C GLU A 94 -10.65 4.15 4.55
N VAL A 95 -9.43 4.57 4.18
CA VAL A 95 -8.95 5.94 4.46
C VAL A 95 -9.86 6.98 3.80
N TYR A 96 -10.35 6.70 2.59
CA TYR A 96 -11.29 7.61 1.91
C TYR A 96 -12.66 7.71 2.60
N ARG A 97 -13.06 6.68 3.35
CA ARG A 97 -14.30 6.74 4.17
C ARG A 97 -14.06 7.41 5.50
N HIS A 98 -12.89 7.21 6.08
CA HIS A 98 -12.54 7.68 7.43
C HIS A 98 -12.07 9.14 7.44
N CYS A 99 -11.14 9.50 6.56
CA CYS A 99 -10.53 10.84 6.50
C CYS A 99 -10.20 11.25 5.04
N PRO A 100 -11.22 11.41 4.15
CA PRO A 100 -11.01 11.62 2.72
C PRO A 100 -10.18 12.86 2.38
N GLN A 101 -10.17 13.85 3.25
CA GLN A 101 -9.45 15.10 3.02
C GLN A 101 -7.94 14.89 2.94
N LEU A 102 -7.39 13.92 3.67
CA LEU A 102 -5.95 13.68 3.70
C LEU A 102 -5.41 13.13 2.37
N PRO A 103 -5.93 12.02 1.79
CA PRO A 103 -5.48 11.58 0.47
C PRO A 103 -5.80 12.59 -0.64
N GLN A 104 -6.88 13.36 -0.53
CA GLN A 104 -7.21 14.43 -1.47
C GLN A 104 -6.17 15.56 -1.45
N ALA A 105 -5.63 15.93 -0.27
CA ALA A 105 -4.58 16.93 -0.17
C ALA A 105 -3.30 16.49 -0.90
N PHE A 106 -2.88 15.23 -0.73
CA PHE A 106 -1.74 14.68 -1.47
C PHE A 106 -1.99 14.62 -2.98
N GLN A 107 -3.18 14.21 -3.38
CA GLN A 107 -3.56 14.15 -4.80
C GLN A 107 -3.57 15.54 -5.43
N ALA A 108 -4.08 16.55 -4.74
CA ALA A 108 -4.06 17.94 -5.21
C ALA A 108 -2.64 18.49 -5.38
N ALA A 109 -1.68 18.00 -4.56
CA ALA A 109 -0.26 18.30 -4.70
C ALA A 109 0.45 17.47 -5.78
N GLY A 110 -0.28 16.62 -6.53
CA GLY A 110 0.26 15.83 -7.64
C GLY A 110 0.78 14.44 -7.26
N ALA A 111 0.47 13.93 -6.07
CA ALA A 111 0.84 12.57 -5.71
C ALA A 111 0.12 11.53 -6.58
N GLU A 112 0.83 10.49 -6.97
CA GLU A 112 0.24 9.28 -7.54
C GLU A 112 -0.54 8.54 -6.44
N ILE A 113 -1.72 8.02 -6.79
CA ILE A 113 -2.49 7.15 -5.90
C ILE A 113 -2.28 5.69 -6.31
N ALA A 114 -1.71 4.92 -5.42
CA ALA A 114 -1.59 3.47 -5.52
C ALA A 114 -2.45 2.80 -4.42
N ALA A 115 -2.94 1.61 -4.70
CA ALA A 115 -3.81 0.89 -3.77
C ALA A 115 -2.99 0.13 -2.72
N HIS A 116 -3.53 0.11 -1.50
CA HIS A 116 -2.99 -0.64 -0.37
C HIS A 116 -4.09 -1.48 0.32
N GLY A 117 -4.83 -2.28 -0.47
CA GLY A 117 -5.96 -3.07 0.03
C GLY A 117 -7.11 -2.22 0.56
N ARG A 118 -8.01 -2.88 1.33
CA ARG A 118 -9.15 -2.19 1.97
C ARG A 118 -8.74 -1.54 3.28
N THR A 119 -8.05 -2.29 4.13
CA THR A 119 -7.64 -1.91 5.48
C THR A 119 -6.42 -2.72 5.90
N ASN A 120 -5.63 -2.24 6.85
CA ASN A 120 -4.54 -3.02 7.43
C ASN A 120 -5.00 -3.98 8.55
N SER A 121 -6.31 -4.04 8.84
CA SER A 121 -6.84 -5.05 9.76
C SER A 121 -7.03 -6.44 9.13
N GLU A 122 -6.64 -6.63 7.86
CA GLU A 122 -6.71 -7.92 7.15
C GLU A 122 -5.43 -8.19 6.32
N ARG A 123 -5.19 -9.46 6.04
CA ARG A 123 -4.11 -9.91 5.13
C ARG A 123 -4.71 -10.64 3.94
N GLN A 124 -4.50 -10.14 2.74
CA GLN A 124 -5.06 -10.74 1.52
C GLN A 124 -4.51 -12.14 1.23
N GLY A 125 -3.22 -12.38 1.46
CA GLY A 125 -2.57 -13.65 1.20
C GLY A 125 -3.10 -14.84 2.02
N ASN A 126 -3.94 -14.57 3.02
CA ASN A 126 -4.61 -15.62 3.81
C ASN A 126 -6.02 -15.97 3.27
N LEU A 127 -6.49 -15.26 2.25
CA LEU A 127 -7.82 -15.42 1.69
C LEU A 127 -7.85 -16.52 0.62
N PRO A 128 -8.99 -17.22 0.46
CA PRO A 128 -9.23 -18.00 -0.76
C PRO A 128 -9.22 -17.09 -1.99
N GLU A 129 -8.75 -17.58 -3.13
CA GLU A 129 -8.58 -16.83 -4.38
C GLU A 129 -9.78 -15.94 -4.75
N ALA A 130 -11.00 -16.50 -4.69
CA ALA A 130 -12.22 -15.73 -4.99
C ALA A 130 -12.46 -14.57 -4.03
N ALA A 131 -12.10 -14.73 -2.75
CA ALA A 131 -12.23 -13.67 -1.75
C ALA A 131 -11.14 -12.62 -1.92
N GLU A 132 -9.93 -13.02 -2.29
CA GLU A 132 -8.83 -12.12 -2.63
C GLU A 132 -9.17 -11.29 -3.87
N ALA A 133 -9.67 -11.90 -4.93
CA ALA A 133 -10.14 -11.20 -6.13
C ALA A 133 -11.24 -10.18 -5.80
N ALA A 134 -12.20 -10.54 -4.95
CA ALA A 134 -13.25 -9.65 -4.50
C ALA A 134 -12.69 -8.47 -3.67
N LEU A 135 -11.69 -8.72 -2.82
CA LEU A 135 -10.99 -7.67 -2.06
C LEU A 135 -10.31 -6.67 -2.99
N ILE A 136 -9.56 -7.16 -3.98
CA ILE A 136 -8.86 -6.33 -4.97
C ILE A 136 -9.89 -5.47 -5.75
N ALA A 137 -10.97 -6.08 -6.23
CA ALA A 137 -12.01 -5.38 -6.97
C ALA A 137 -12.69 -4.29 -6.13
N ASP A 138 -13.03 -4.58 -4.87
CA ASP A 138 -13.68 -3.63 -3.96
C ASP A 138 -12.75 -2.45 -3.61
N ALA A 139 -11.49 -2.72 -3.26
CA ALA A 139 -10.50 -1.69 -2.99
C ALA A 139 -10.29 -0.79 -4.21
N THR A 140 -10.10 -1.39 -5.39
CA THR A 140 -9.91 -0.68 -6.65
C THR A 140 -11.10 0.24 -6.97
N ALA A 141 -12.32 -0.30 -6.90
CA ALA A 141 -13.53 0.47 -7.19
C ALA A 141 -13.76 1.60 -6.18
N SER A 142 -13.47 1.36 -4.90
CA SER A 142 -13.62 2.36 -3.84
C SER A 142 -12.62 3.51 -4.01
N ILE A 143 -11.35 3.20 -4.26
CA ILE A 143 -10.31 4.20 -4.52
C ILE A 143 -10.63 4.96 -5.81
N ALA A 144 -10.95 4.27 -6.91
CA ALA A 144 -11.27 4.91 -8.19
C ALA A 144 -12.43 5.91 -8.06
N ARG A 145 -13.49 5.55 -7.34
CA ARG A 145 -14.63 6.42 -7.09
C ARG A 145 -14.27 7.66 -6.29
N ALA A 146 -13.40 7.52 -5.29
CA ALA A 146 -13.03 8.60 -4.38
C ALA A 146 -11.97 9.52 -4.96
N SER A 147 -10.99 8.98 -5.70
CA SER A 147 -9.87 9.73 -6.30
C SER A 147 -10.16 10.23 -7.72
N GLY A 148 -11.20 9.69 -8.37
CA GLY A 148 -11.54 10.01 -9.77
C GLY A 148 -10.75 9.19 -10.81
N GLN A 149 -9.85 8.30 -10.41
CA GLN A 149 -9.06 7.46 -11.30
C GLN A 149 -8.73 6.11 -10.68
N ALA A 150 -8.66 5.05 -11.50
CA ALA A 150 -8.25 3.74 -11.04
C ALA A 150 -6.76 3.75 -10.65
N PRO A 151 -6.38 3.17 -9.50
CA PRO A 151 -4.99 3.02 -9.11
C PRO A 151 -4.27 2.10 -10.10
N GLN A 152 -3.00 2.39 -10.39
CA GLN A 152 -2.17 1.58 -11.29
C GLN A 152 -1.13 0.75 -10.56
N GLY A 153 -0.84 1.08 -9.31
CA GLY A 153 0.10 0.37 -8.45
C GLY A 153 -0.58 -0.28 -7.26
N TRP A 154 0.01 -1.36 -6.77
CA TRP A 154 -0.43 -2.08 -5.59
C TRP A 154 0.71 -2.36 -4.64
N LEU A 155 0.47 -2.18 -3.35
CA LEU A 155 1.23 -2.75 -2.24
C LEU A 155 0.23 -3.48 -1.34
N GLY A 156 0.39 -4.77 -1.12
CA GLY A 156 -0.47 -5.54 -0.22
C GLY A 156 -0.30 -5.11 1.24
N PRO A 157 -1.38 -4.98 2.03
CA PRO A 157 -1.26 -4.80 3.47
C PRO A 157 -0.36 -5.87 4.07
N TRP A 158 0.60 -5.47 4.92
CA TRP A 158 1.61 -6.36 5.51
C TRP A 158 2.58 -6.99 4.50
N ILE A 159 2.68 -6.46 3.28
CA ILE A 159 3.41 -7.09 2.16
C ILE A 159 2.94 -8.54 2.00
N SER A 160 1.62 -8.75 2.08
CA SER A 160 1.01 -10.08 2.10
C SER A 160 0.41 -10.41 0.75
N GLU A 161 0.92 -11.47 0.14
CA GLU A 161 0.43 -12.02 -1.12
C GLU A 161 0.11 -13.51 -1.00
N SER A 162 -0.80 -13.98 -1.83
CA SER A 162 -0.96 -15.38 -2.19
C SER A 162 -0.12 -15.71 -3.41
N SER A 163 -0.08 -16.98 -3.80
CA SER A 163 0.60 -17.40 -5.04
C SER A 163 -0.03 -16.83 -6.32
N VAL A 164 -1.29 -16.38 -6.25
CA VAL A 164 -2.07 -15.87 -7.40
C VAL A 164 -2.27 -14.35 -7.37
N THR A 165 -1.87 -13.67 -6.31
CA THR A 165 -2.03 -12.20 -6.19
C THR A 165 -1.55 -11.44 -7.42
N PRO A 166 -0.33 -11.68 -7.98
CA PRO A 166 0.11 -10.93 -9.15
C PRO A 166 -0.76 -11.15 -10.40
N ASP A 167 -1.33 -12.36 -10.54
CA ASP A 167 -2.22 -12.67 -11.67
C ASP A 167 -3.56 -11.93 -11.51
N LEU A 168 -4.14 -11.96 -10.32
CA LEU A 168 -5.37 -11.23 -10.00
C LEU A 168 -5.21 -9.71 -10.17
N LEU A 169 -4.06 -9.16 -9.79
CA LEU A 169 -3.75 -7.74 -9.98
C LEU A 169 -3.61 -7.40 -11.46
N GLN A 170 -2.96 -8.26 -12.26
CA GLN A 170 -2.86 -8.06 -13.70
C GLN A 170 -4.25 -8.08 -14.36
N GLU A 171 -5.12 -9.03 -13.99
CA GLU A 171 -6.50 -9.11 -14.47
C GLU A 171 -7.33 -7.88 -14.08
N ALA A 172 -7.08 -7.32 -12.88
CA ALA A 172 -7.72 -6.10 -12.41
C ALA A 172 -7.16 -4.81 -13.05
N GLY A 173 -6.13 -4.92 -13.92
CA GLY A 173 -5.57 -3.79 -14.67
C GLY A 173 -4.43 -3.04 -13.98
N TYR A 174 -3.87 -3.57 -12.92
CA TYR A 174 -2.68 -3.02 -12.27
C TYR A 174 -1.45 -3.17 -13.18
N ARG A 175 -0.55 -2.20 -13.11
CA ARG A 175 0.65 -2.13 -13.96
C ARG A 175 1.93 -2.50 -13.21
N TYR A 176 1.92 -2.36 -11.90
CA TYR A 176 3.05 -2.73 -11.05
C TYR A 176 2.59 -3.12 -9.64
N VAL A 177 3.39 -3.94 -8.99
CA VAL A 177 3.26 -4.36 -7.60
C VAL A 177 4.57 -4.05 -6.88
N LEU A 178 4.49 -3.72 -5.60
CA LEU A 178 5.62 -3.33 -4.76
C LEU A 178 5.98 -4.37 -3.68
N ASP A 179 5.29 -5.51 -3.66
CA ASP A 179 5.49 -6.57 -2.65
C ASP A 179 6.75 -7.43 -2.89
N TRP A 180 7.38 -7.34 -4.08
CA TRP A 180 8.54 -8.15 -4.50
C TRP A 180 9.84 -7.34 -4.53
#